data_632fc2f420414424c2d88f5decb5ee5f
#
_entry.id   632fc2f420414424c2d88f5decb5ee5f
#
_cell.length_a   1.000
_cell.length_b   1.000
_cell.length_c   1.000
_cell.angle_alpha   90.00
_cell.angle_beta   90.00
_cell.angle_gamma   90.00
#
_symmetry.space_group_name_H-M   'P 1'
#
loop_
_entity.id
_entity.type
_entity.pdbx_description
1 polymer ?
#
loop_
_entity_poly.entity_id
_entity_poly.type
_entity_poly.pdbx_seq_one_letter_code
_entity_poly.pdbx_strand_id
1 'polypeptide(L)'
;LYTGDFKLGASATAEAAELPHADVLVMETTYGVSRYRMPPREEVLDKFERLIRITLDAGRPAVVYAYALGKAQEITRLLTDRGLLVRQHPSIAAVSQVYHQCGVDLGPYELLTPENCNQPAVAIVPPRSRRSGAAFDFIAPVKFAVTGWSIDESTRYRQGVDHALPISDHADFDELFEAVERVQPRVIYCTHGPESFVDRLCEAGHEAYPLGRAWQKRLF
;
A
#
# COMPACT_ATOMS: atom_id res chain seq x y z
N LEU A 1 19.33 -3.22 -12.91
CA LEU A 1 18.46 -3.27 -11.72
C LEU A 1 17.00 -3.27 -12.16
N TYR A 2 16.19 -4.20 -11.66
CA TYR A 2 14.72 -4.19 -11.74
C TYR A 2 14.14 -4.06 -10.34
N THR A 3 13.36 -3.02 -10.10
CA THR A 3 12.88 -2.72 -8.74
C THR A 3 11.69 -3.61 -8.32
N GLY A 4 10.84 -4.05 -9.24
CA GLY A 4 9.47 -4.41 -8.89
C GLY A 4 8.75 -3.21 -8.27
N ASP A 5 7.68 -3.46 -7.52
CA ASP A 5 7.04 -2.44 -6.68
C ASP A 5 7.95 -2.18 -5.46
N PHE A 6 8.23 -0.91 -5.14
CA PHE A 6 9.12 -0.53 -4.04
C PHE A 6 8.68 0.76 -3.37
N LYS A 7 9.17 1.00 -2.16
CA LYS A 7 9.13 2.30 -1.47
C LYS A 7 10.46 2.53 -0.75
N LEU A 8 10.85 3.78 -0.56
CA LEU A 8 12.06 4.13 0.20
C LEU A 8 11.77 4.35 1.68
N GLY A 9 10.53 4.73 2.00
CA GLY A 9 10.08 4.89 3.37
C GLY A 9 10.07 3.57 4.16
N ALA A 10 10.17 3.66 5.49
CA ALA A 10 10.17 2.51 6.38
C ALA A 10 8.92 1.63 6.22
N SER A 11 9.09 0.32 6.30
CA SER A 11 8.03 -0.67 6.40
C SER A 11 8.06 -1.34 7.77
N ALA A 12 6.89 -1.65 8.34
CA ALA A 12 6.81 -2.38 9.60
C ALA A 12 7.04 -3.90 9.42
N THR A 13 7.05 -4.39 8.17
CA THR A 13 7.06 -5.82 7.84
C THR A 13 7.99 -6.20 6.69
N ALA A 14 8.83 -5.28 6.22
CA ALA A 14 9.82 -5.53 5.19
C ALA A 14 11.09 -4.73 5.48
N GLU A 15 12.21 -5.21 4.96
CA GLU A 15 13.48 -4.53 5.00
C GLU A 15 13.46 -3.24 4.18
N ALA A 16 14.40 -2.33 4.44
CA ALA A 16 14.59 -1.13 3.63
C ALA A 16 15.02 -1.51 2.21
N ALA A 17 14.52 -0.79 1.22
CA ALA A 17 14.92 -1.02 -0.17
C ALA A 17 16.39 -0.65 -0.37
N GLU A 18 17.16 -1.56 -0.94
CA GLU A 18 18.54 -1.34 -1.37
C GLU A 18 18.57 -1.03 -2.86
N LEU A 19 19.12 0.11 -3.21
CA LEU A 19 19.24 0.58 -4.59
C LEU A 19 20.73 0.70 -5.00
N PRO A 20 21.38 -0.40 -5.39
CA PRO A 20 22.76 -0.37 -5.83
C PRO A 20 22.89 0.34 -7.18
N HIS A 21 24.09 0.86 -7.46
CA HIS A 21 24.41 1.40 -8.78
C HIS A 21 24.17 0.36 -9.90
N ALA A 22 23.57 0.80 -11.01
CA ALA A 22 23.35 -0.03 -12.18
C ALA A 22 23.28 0.81 -13.46
N ASP A 23 23.85 0.33 -14.57
CA ASP A 23 23.81 1.03 -15.86
C ASP A 23 22.39 1.10 -16.44
N VAL A 24 21.54 0.12 -16.15
CA VAL A 24 20.14 0.04 -16.61
C VAL A 24 19.23 -0.08 -15.41
N LEU A 25 18.27 0.82 -15.32
CA LEU A 25 17.21 0.79 -14.31
C LEU A 25 15.86 0.52 -14.97
N VAL A 26 15.20 -0.56 -14.56
CA VAL A 26 13.79 -0.82 -14.88
C VAL A 26 13.01 -0.61 -13.59
N MET A 27 12.14 0.41 -13.52
CA MET A 27 11.46 0.80 -12.31
C MET A 27 9.96 0.99 -12.51
N GLU A 28 9.20 0.72 -11.47
CA GLU A 28 7.80 1.12 -11.38
C GLU A 28 7.68 2.65 -11.26
N THR A 29 6.62 3.21 -11.79
CA THR A 29 6.36 4.66 -11.71
C THR A 29 4.88 4.94 -11.42
N THR A 30 4.27 4.12 -10.57
CA THR A 30 2.83 4.14 -10.23
C THR A 30 2.35 5.51 -9.81
N TYR A 31 3.11 6.19 -8.96
CA TYR A 31 2.82 7.55 -8.50
C TYR A 31 3.65 8.63 -9.19
N GLY A 32 4.01 8.42 -10.45
CA GLY A 32 4.80 9.35 -11.28
C GLY A 32 4.12 10.67 -11.66
N VAL A 33 3.11 11.12 -10.91
CA VAL A 33 2.48 12.44 -11.07
C VAL A 33 2.75 13.27 -9.84
N SER A 34 3.19 14.52 -10.01
CA SER A 34 3.67 15.41 -8.92
C SER A 34 2.70 15.63 -7.75
N ARG A 35 1.40 15.38 -7.95
CA ARG A 35 0.40 15.46 -6.87
C ARG A 35 0.51 14.29 -5.87
N TYR A 36 1.15 13.17 -6.24
CA TYR A 36 1.30 12.00 -5.37
C TYR A 36 2.58 12.10 -4.54
N ARG A 37 2.67 13.16 -3.74
CA ARG A 37 3.61 13.30 -2.63
C ARG A 37 2.90 12.90 -1.37
N MET A 38 3.40 11.86 -0.71
CA MET A 38 2.74 11.35 0.48
C MET A 38 3.01 12.28 1.67
N PRO A 39 2.00 12.57 2.50
CA PRO A 39 2.21 13.31 3.74
C PRO A 39 3.10 12.50 4.69
N PRO A 40 3.67 13.15 5.73
CA PRO A 40 4.48 12.46 6.73
C PRO A 40 3.74 11.24 7.29
N ARG A 41 4.39 10.08 7.23
CA ARG A 41 3.78 8.78 7.55
C ARG A 41 3.15 8.75 8.94
N GLU A 42 3.84 9.27 9.96
CA GLU A 42 3.35 9.27 11.34
C GLU A 42 2.07 10.10 11.49
N GLU A 43 1.95 11.23 10.82
CA GLU A 43 0.72 12.05 10.84
C GLU A 43 -0.48 11.28 10.28
N VAL A 44 -0.25 10.50 9.21
CA VAL A 44 -1.29 9.64 8.61
C VAL A 44 -1.67 8.52 9.56
N LEU A 45 -0.69 7.88 10.21
CA LEU A 45 -0.91 6.80 11.16
C LEU A 45 -1.63 7.28 12.42
N ASP A 46 -1.26 8.44 12.96
CA ASP A 46 -1.94 9.05 14.12
C ASP A 46 -3.40 9.41 13.79
N LYS A 47 -3.62 9.96 12.60
CA LYS A 47 -4.98 10.22 12.11
C LYS A 47 -5.77 8.91 11.98
N PHE A 48 -5.16 7.87 11.43
CA PHE A 48 -5.79 6.56 11.24
C PHE A 48 -6.17 5.95 12.58
N GLU A 49 -5.24 5.88 13.53
CA GLU A 49 -5.48 5.39 14.89
C GLU A 49 -6.62 6.15 15.57
N ARG A 50 -6.59 7.49 15.56
CA ARG A 50 -7.63 8.31 16.16
C ARG A 50 -9.02 8.00 15.60
N LEU A 51 -9.16 7.89 14.28
CA LEU A 51 -10.42 7.56 13.62
C LEU A 51 -10.92 6.16 13.97
N ILE A 52 -10.00 5.19 14.08
CA ILE A 52 -10.32 3.84 14.53
C ILE A 52 -10.83 3.87 15.98
N ARG A 53 -10.11 4.51 16.90
CA ARG A 53 -10.52 4.58 18.32
C ARG A 53 -11.89 5.22 18.47
N ILE A 54 -12.18 6.34 17.82
CA ILE A 54 -13.53 6.95 17.79
C ILE A 54 -14.58 5.95 17.30
N THR A 55 -14.26 5.15 16.31
CA THR A 55 -15.19 4.13 15.77
C THR A 55 -15.47 3.04 16.78
N LEU A 56 -14.43 2.52 17.44
CA LEU A 56 -14.54 1.44 18.42
C LEU A 56 -15.24 1.91 19.70
N ASP A 57 -14.95 3.14 20.16
CA ASP A 57 -15.60 3.76 21.31
C ASP A 57 -17.11 3.98 21.08
N ALA A 58 -17.51 4.18 19.82
CA ALA A 58 -18.93 4.21 19.43
C ALA A 58 -19.58 2.82 19.32
N GLY A 59 -18.88 1.75 19.72
CA GLY A 59 -19.36 0.37 19.67
C GLY A 59 -19.46 -0.23 18.26
N ARG A 60 -18.81 0.36 17.26
CA ARG A 60 -18.90 -0.03 15.84
C ARG A 60 -17.64 -0.76 15.36
N PRO A 61 -17.75 -1.76 14.48
CA PRO A 61 -16.57 -2.37 13.86
C PRO A 61 -15.90 -1.39 12.87
N ALA A 62 -14.56 -1.33 12.91
CA ALA A 62 -13.75 -0.61 11.93
C ALA A 62 -13.31 -1.59 10.84
N VAL A 63 -13.82 -1.45 9.60
CA VAL A 63 -13.49 -2.35 8.49
C VAL A 63 -12.43 -1.70 7.61
N VAL A 64 -11.24 -2.26 7.59
CA VAL A 64 -10.08 -1.77 6.83
C VAL A 64 -9.87 -2.62 5.59
N TYR A 65 -9.99 -2.02 4.41
CA TYR A 65 -9.70 -2.67 3.15
C TYR A 65 -8.21 -2.57 2.84
N ALA A 66 -7.54 -3.74 2.76
CA ALA A 66 -6.12 -3.86 2.44
C ALA A 66 -5.86 -5.08 1.55
N TYR A 67 -4.90 -4.99 0.64
CA TYR A 67 -4.47 -6.15 -0.15
C TYR A 67 -3.97 -7.26 0.77
N ALA A 68 -4.33 -8.52 0.42
CA ALA A 68 -4.08 -9.67 1.28
C ALA A 68 -2.60 -9.99 1.50
N LEU A 69 -1.73 -9.61 0.55
CA LEU A 69 -0.27 -9.73 0.66
C LEU A 69 0.35 -8.34 0.85
N GLY A 70 1.26 -8.20 1.78
CA GLY A 70 2.03 -6.99 2.07
C GLY A 70 1.25 -5.99 2.92
N LYS A 71 0.31 -5.24 2.32
CA LYS A 71 -0.45 -4.16 2.97
C LYS A 71 -1.19 -4.63 4.23
N ALA A 72 -1.89 -5.75 4.16
CA ALA A 72 -2.67 -6.25 5.30
C ALA A 72 -1.77 -6.60 6.49
N GLN A 73 -0.59 -7.19 6.25
CA GLN A 73 0.37 -7.54 7.28
C GLN A 73 0.98 -6.28 7.91
N GLU A 74 1.37 -5.31 7.10
CA GLU A 74 1.91 -4.05 7.60
C GLU A 74 0.88 -3.29 8.46
N ILE A 75 -0.37 -3.18 7.98
CA ILE A 75 -1.45 -2.56 8.75
C ILE A 75 -1.74 -3.34 10.04
N THR A 76 -1.72 -4.66 10.00
CA THR A 76 -1.86 -5.49 11.22
C THR A 76 -0.80 -5.10 12.23
N ARG A 77 0.49 -5.13 11.86
CA ARG A 77 1.59 -4.79 12.74
C ARG A 77 1.45 -3.39 13.32
N LEU A 78 1.19 -2.39 12.48
CA LEU A 78 1.04 -1.00 12.90
C LEU A 78 -0.10 -0.79 13.90
N LEU A 79 -1.20 -1.53 13.78
CA LEU A 79 -2.35 -1.42 14.69
C LEU A 79 -2.16 -2.22 15.97
N THR A 80 -1.57 -3.41 15.91
CA THR A 80 -1.26 -4.22 17.10
C THR A 80 -0.21 -3.55 17.97
N ASP A 81 0.81 -2.90 17.40
CA ASP A 81 1.80 -2.09 18.13
C ASP A 81 1.17 -0.91 18.90
N ARG A 82 0.00 -0.44 18.43
CA ARG A 82 -0.81 0.61 19.09
C ARG A 82 -1.86 0.05 20.06
N GLY A 83 -1.79 -1.26 20.36
CA GLY A 83 -2.68 -1.95 21.30
C GLY A 83 -4.12 -2.10 20.82
N LEU A 84 -4.36 -2.05 19.50
CA LEU A 84 -5.68 -2.25 18.92
C LEU A 84 -5.95 -3.75 18.67
N LEU A 85 -7.18 -4.19 18.97
CA LEU A 85 -7.62 -5.55 18.63
C LEU A 85 -7.85 -5.65 17.13
N VAL A 86 -7.07 -6.50 16.47
CA VAL A 86 -7.13 -6.75 15.03
C VAL A 86 -7.72 -8.12 14.75
N ARG A 87 -8.66 -8.20 13.82
CA ARG A 87 -9.23 -9.43 13.26
C ARG A 87 -8.95 -9.49 11.76
N GLN A 88 -8.40 -10.58 11.32
CA GLN A 88 -8.05 -10.78 9.92
C GLN A 88 -9.04 -11.68 9.20
N HIS A 89 -9.42 -11.28 7.98
CA HIS A 89 -10.11 -12.19 7.05
C HIS A 89 -9.30 -13.48 6.85
N PRO A 90 -9.95 -14.68 6.71
CA PRO A 90 -9.23 -15.95 6.56
C PRO A 90 -8.14 -15.96 5.49
N SER A 91 -8.37 -15.33 4.34
CA SER A 91 -7.37 -15.22 3.26
C SER A 91 -6.16 -14.36 3.64
N ILE A 92 -6.33 -13.36 4.50
CA ILE A 92 -5.25 -12.53 5.04
C ILE A 92 -4.50 -13.31 6.11
N ALA A 93 -5.22 -13.97 7.02
CA ALA A 93 -4.62 -14.77 8.09
C ALA A 93 -3.73 -15.90 7.53
N ALA A 94 -4.13 -16.52 6.42
CA ALA A 94 -3.31 -17.52 5.73
C ALA A 94 -1.95 -16.95 5.27
N VAL A 95 -1.94 -15.73 4.71
CA VAL A 95 -0.70 -15.02 4.32
C VAL A 95 0.10 -14.64 5.56
N SER A 96 -0.56 -14.13 6.61
CA SER A 96 0.09 -13.75 7.88
C SER A 96 0.80 -14.91 8.56
N GLN A 97 0.29 -16.14 8.43
CA GLN A 97 0.98 -17.34 8.90
C GLN A 97 2.33 -17.55 8.19
N VAL A 98 2.41 -17.24 6.88
CA VAL A 98 3.69 -17.31 6.16
C VAL A 98 4.67 -16.28 6.69
N TYR A 99 4.21 -15.05 6.97
CA TYR A 99 5.04 -14.02 7.61
C TYR A 99 5.63 -14.50 8.93
N HIS A 100 4.81 -15.11 9.80
CA HIS A 100 5.31 -15.69 11.06
C HIS A 100 6.34 -16.82 10.83
N GLN A 101 6.12 -17.69 9.84
CA GLN A 101 7.08 -18.73 9.48
C GLN A 101 8.41 -18.15 8.97
N CYS A 102 8.39 -16.96 8.36
CA CYS A 102 9.57 -16.21 7.96
C CYS A 102 10.18 -15.35 9.09
N GLY A 103 9.65 -15.43 10.32
CA GLY A 103 10.18 -14.71 11.47
C GLY A 103 9.68 -13.27 11.62
N VAL A 104 8.69 -12.85 10.84
CA VAL A 104 8.10 -11.50 10.93
C VAL A 104 6.99 -11.50 11.97
N ASP A 105 7.18 -10.75 13.06
CA ASP A 105 6.17 -10.57 14.08
C ASP A 105 5.14 -9.53 13.65
N LEU A 106 3.86 -9.90 13.65
CA LEU A 106 2.72 -9.03 13.33
C LEU A 106 1.95 -8.56 14.59
N GLY A 107 2.41 -8.95 15.79
CA GLY A 107 1.66 -8.81 17.02
C GLY A 107 0.45 -9.76 17.10
N PRO A 108 -0.37 -9.68 18.18
CA PRO A 108 -1.52 -10.53 18.37
C PRO A 108 -2.70 -10.12 17.49
N TYR A 109 -3.25 -11.05 16.73
CA TYR A 109 -4.49 -10.87 15.97
C TYR A 109 -5.39 -12.10 16.08
N GLU A 110 -6.68 -11.92 15.82
CA GLU A 110 -7.69 -12.98 15.82
C GLU A 110 -8.16 -13.27 14.38
N LEU A 111 -8.74 -14.45 14.18
CA LEU A 111 -9.46 -14.76 12.96
C LEU A 111 -10.82 -14.06 12.96
N LEU A 112 -11.14 -13.38 11.86
CA LEU A 112 -12.46 -12.81 11.63
C LEU A 112 -13.45 -13.94 11.31
N THR A 113 -14.54 -14.02 12.08
CA THR A 113 -15.62 -15.01 11.94
C THR A 113 -16.99 -14.32 11.89
N PRO A 114 -18.05 -14.99 11.43
CA PRO A 114 -19.42 -14.44 11.50
C PRO A 114 -19.86 -14.05 12.91
N GLU A 115 -19.40 -14.77 13.94
CA GLU A 115 -19.78 -14.57 15.34
C GLU A 115 -19.12 -13.32 15.96
N ASN A 116 -17.93 -12.93 15.46
CA ASN A 116 -17.17 -11.81 16.01
C ASN A 116 -17.10 -10.58 15.10
N CYS A 117 -17.59 -10.64 13.86
CA CYS A 117 -17.44 -9.57 12.87
C CYS A 117 -18.13 -8.26 13.26
N ASN A 118 -19.16 -8.32 14.11
CA ASN A 118 -19.91 -7.16 14.56
C ASN A 118 -19.49 -6.63 15.95
N GLN A 119 -18.52 -7.27 16.60
CA GLN A 119 -17.95 -6.76 17.84
C GLN A 119 -16.97 -5.62 17.56
N PRO A 120 -16.84 -4.61 18.45
CA PRO A 120 -15.90 -3.52 18.28
C PRO A 120 -14.45 -4.04 18.19
N ALA A 121 -13.90 -4.04 16.99
CA ALA A 121 -12.53 -4.42 16.66
C ALA A 121 -12.17 -3.88 15.28
N VAL A 122 -10.91 -3.94 14.91
CA VAL A 122 -10.45 -3.63 13.56
C VAL A 122 -10.50 -4.91 12.72
N ALA A 123 -11.42 -4.97 11.75
CA ALA A 123 -11.50 -6.06 10.79
C ALA A 123 -10.72 -5.72 9.52
N ILE A 124 -9.60 -6.40 9.27
CA ILE A 124 -8.84 -6.23 8.01
C ILE A 124 -9.35 -7.25 7.00
N VAL A 125 -9.83 -6.74 5.86
CA VAL A 125 -10.44 -7.54 4.80
C VAL A 125 -9.87 -7.16 3.43
N PRO A 126 -9.80 -8.09 2.45
CA PRO A 126 -9.35 -7.75 1.11
C PRO A 126 -10.35 -6.79 0.44
N PRO A 127 -9.90 -5.93 -0.49
CA PRO A 127 -10.79 -5.12 -1.29
C PRO A 127 -11.87 -5.99 -1.94
N ARG A 128 -13.10 -5.49 -2.02
CA ARG A 128 -14.23 -6.26 -2.60
C ARG A 128 -13.91 -6.63 -4.04
N SER A 129 -13.53 -7.88 -4.26
CA SER A 129 -13.59 -8.51 -5.57
C SER A 129 -14.86 -9.36 -5.64
N ARG A 130 -15.48 -9.46 -6.82
CA ARG A 130 -16.62 -10.36 -7.08
C ARG A 130 -16.32 -11.85 -6.76
N ARG A 131 -15.07 -12.16 -6.39
CA ARG A 131 -14.53 -13.51 -6.11
C ARG A 131 -14.14 -13.76 -4.66
N SER A 132 -14.23 -12.77 -3.74
CA SER A 132 -13.92 -13.01 -2.33
C SER A 132 -15.08 -13.76 -1.66
N GLY A 133 -14.86 -15.05 -1.41
CA GLY A 133 -15.89 -16.02 -1.04
C GLY A 133 -16.38 -15.99 0.42
N ALA A 134 -16.06 -14.98 1.22
CA ALA A 134 -16.64 -14.81 2.55
C ALA A 134 -17.12 -13.35 2.68
N ALA A 135 -18.39 -13.13 2.39
CA ALA A 135 -19.05 -11.87 2.70
C ALA A 135 -19.41 -11.91 4.20
N PHE A 136 -18.77 -11.06 5.01
CA PHE A 136 -19.20 -10.81 6.38
C PHE A 136 -20.30 -9.76 6.37
N ASP A 137 -21.40 -10.02 7.09
CA ASP A 137 -22.51 -9.10 7.24
C ASP A 137 -22.22 -8.13 8.40
N PHE A 138 -21.40 -7.12 8.12
CA PHE A 138 -21.12 -6.07 9.08
C PHE A 138 -22.31 -5.16 9.28
N ILE A 139 -22.68 -4.94 10.55
CA ILE A 139 -23.75 -4.03 10.96
C ILE A 139 -23.18 -2.64 11.23
N ALA A 140 -23.62 -1.64 10.47
CA ALA A 140 -23.20 -0.24 10.60
C ALA A 140 -21.66 -0.03 10.75
N PRO A 141 -20.80 -0.69 9.94
CA PRO A 141 -19.36 -0.53 10.06
C PRO A 141 -18.91 0.88 9.68
N VAL A 142 -17.76 1.32 10.19
CA VAL A 142 -17.02 2.42 9.59
C VAL A 142 -15.93 1.81 8.68
N LYS A 143 -15.92 2.23 7.42
CA LYS A 143 -15.08 1.65 6.37
C LYS A 143 -13.87 2.53 6.08
N PHE A 144 -12.72 1.91 6.05
CA PHE A 144 -11.44 2.55 5.77
C PHE A 144 -10.79 1.93 4.54
N ALA A 145 -10.22 2.76 3.67
CA ALA A 145 -9.30 2.33 2.63
C ALA A 145 -7.89 2.84 2.93
N VAL A 146 -6.89 1.99 2.79
CA VAL A 146 -5.47 2.33 2.95
C VAL A 146 -4.76 2.15 1.61
N THR A 147 -4.48 3.27 0.94
CA THR A 147 -3.91 3.28 -0.41
C THR A 147 -3.31 4.64 -0.74
N GLY A 148 -2.18 4.68 -1.44
CA GLY A 148 -1.57 5.93 -1.90
C GLY A 148 -2.47 6.76 -2.82
N TRP A 149 -3.43 6.14 -3.51
CA TRP A 149 -4.43 6.86 -4.32
C TRP A 149 -5.32 7.79 -3.50
N SER A 150 -5.31 7.68 -2.16
CA SER A 150 -6.12 8.51 -1.25
C SER A 150 -5.64 9.95 -1.13
N ILE A 151 -4.53 10.31 -1.76
CA ILE A 151 -4.16 11.71 -2.02
C ILE A 151 -5.26 12.42 -2.84
N ASP A 152 -5.91 11.69 -3.75
CA ASP A 152 -7.10 12.17 -4.44
C ASP A 152 -8.33 11.92 -3.55
N GLU A 153 -8.96 12.99 -3.06
CA GLU A 153 -10.15 12.92 -2.18
C GLU A 153 -11.31 12.15 -2.81
N SER A 154 -11.40 12.11 -4.15
CA SER A 154 -12.41 11.34 -4.86
C SER A 154 -12.29 9.82 -4.63
N THR A 155 -11.12 9.34 -4.21
CA THR A 155 -10.89 7.92 -3.91
C THR A 155 -11.84 7.39 -2.85
N ARG A 156 -12.17 8.19 -1.83
CA ARG A 156 -13.15 7.83 -0.80
C ARG A 156 -14.51 7.49 -1.41
N TYR A 157 -14.98 8.33 -2.33
CA TYR A 157 -16.27 8.13 -2.99
C TYR A 157 -16.23 6.97 -3.99
N ARG A 158 -15.17 6.86 -4.77
CA ARG A 158 -15.00 5.76 -5.75
C ARG A 158 -14.96 4.39 -5.09
N GLN A 159 -14.37 4.29 -3.90
CA GLN A 159 -14.27 3.03 -3.15
C GLN A 159 -15.45 2.80 -2.20
N GLY A 160 -16.35 3.77 -2.03
CA GLY A 160 -17.51 3.66 -1.15
C GLY A 160 -17.13 3.44 0.30
N VAL A 161 -16.10 4.18 0.78
CA VAL A 161 -15.61 4.12 2.17
C VAL A 161 -15.86 5.42 2.91
N ASP A 162 -15.88 5.36 4.25
CA ASP A 162 -16.06 6.53 5.09
C ASP A 162 -14.76 7.35 5.20
N HIS A 163 -13.63 6.66 5.22
CA HIS A 163 -12.29 7.26 5.30
C HIS A 163 -11.32 6.61 4.31
N ALA A 164 -10.51 7.42 3.66
CA ALA A 164 -9.41 6.96 2.81
C ALA A 164 -8.11 7.61 3.29
N LEU A 165 -7.06 6.80 3.51
CA LEU A 165 -5.79 7.25 4.08
C LEU A 165 -4.63 6.90 3.13
N PRO A 166 -3.71 7.85 2.89
CA PRO A 166 -2.60 7.69 1.96
C PRO A 166 -1.45 6.88 2.58
N ILE A 167 -1.68 5.57 2.76
CA ILE A 167 -0.66 4.62 3.19
C ILE A 167 -0.30 3.76 1.97
N SER A 168 0.91 3.96 1.44
CA SER A 168 1.39 3.34 0.20
C SER A 168 2.43 2.25 0.46
N ASP A 169 2.48 1.25 -0.44
CA ASP A 169 3.57 0.27 -0.57
C ASP A 169 4.49 0.62 -1.76
N HIS A 170 4.14 1.67 -2.51
CA HIS A 170 4.90 2.15 -3.65
C HIS A 170 5.59 3.47 -3.31
N ALA A 171 6.69 3.72 -3.98
CA ALA A 171 7.40 4.99 -3.95
C ALA A 171 6.48 6.14 -4.37
N ASP A 172 6.56 7.27 -3.68
CA ASP A 172 5.88 8.49 -4.07
C ASP A 172 6.67 9.24 -5.17
N PHE A 173 6.13 10.36 -5.61
CA PHE A 173 6.73 11.12 -6.72
C PHE A 173 8.19 11.52 -6.45
N ASP A 174 8.52 11.95 -5.25
CA ASP A 174 9.87 12.40 -4.90
C ASP A 174 10.80 11.21 -4.65
N GLU A 175 10.31 10.13 -4.05
CA GLU A 175 11.05 8.86 -3.87
C GLU A 175 11.41 8.21 -5.21
N LEU A 176 10.58 8.35 -6.26
CA LEU A 176 10.90 7.87 -7.60
C LEU A 176 12.14 8.59 -8.18
N PHE A 177 12.26 9.91 -8.02
CA PHE A 177 13.46 10.65 -8.41
C PHE A 177 14.66 10.28 -7.54
N GLU A 178 14.46 10.17 -6.23
CA GLU A 178 15.52 9.75 -5.30
C GLU A 178 16.08 8.36 -5.68
N ALA A 179 15.22 7.44 -6.14
CA ALA A 179 15.67 6.13 -6.62
C ALA A 179 16.60 6.26 -7.83
N VAL A 180 16.29 7.14 -8.78
CA VAL A 180 17.16 7.42 -9.93
C VAL A 180 18.50 8.00 -9.49
N GLU A 181 18.48 8.96 -8.55
CA GLU A 181 19.71 9.57 -8.02
C GLU A 181 20.60 8.57 -7.29
N ARG A 182 20.02 7.62 -6.54
CA ARG A 182 20.76 6.56 -5.85
C ARG A 182 21.37 5.55 -6.80
N VAL A 183 20.61 5.11 -7.79
CA VAL A 183 21.05 4.08 -8.77
C VAL A 183 22.05 4.64 -9.77
N GLN A 184 21.93 5.92 -10.17
CA GLN A 184 22.76 6.60 -11.18
C GLN A 184 22.82 5.83 -12.51
N PRO A 185 21.69 5.48 -13.12
CA PRO A 185 21.66 4.66 -14.33
C PRO A 185 22.07 5.49 -15.57
N ARG A 186 22.55 4.82 -16.61
CA ARG A 186 22.71 5.41 -17.94
C ARG A 186 21.39 5.49 -18.68
N VAL A 187 20.51 4.47 -18.51
CA VAL A 187 19.21 4.40 -19.16
C VAL A 187 18.15 3.89 -18.19
N ILE A 188 16.95 4.46 -18.28
CA ILE A 188 15.81 4.15 -17.41
C ILE A 188 14.65 3.64 -18.25
N TYR A 189 14.04 2.54 -17.83
CA TYR A 189 12.78 2.03 -18.38
C TYR A 189 11.70 2.10 -17.30
N CYS A 190 10.62 2.84 -17.57
CA CYS A 190 9.51 3.07 -16.66
C CYS A 190 8.36 2.09 -16.92
N THR A 191 7.85 1.45 -15.85
CA THR A 191 6.69 0.55 -15.88
C THR A 191 5.58 1.07 -15.00
N HIS A 192 4.34 0.63 -15.25
CA HIS A 192 3.17 0.82 -14.39
C HIS A 192 2.80 2.28 -14.04
N GLY A 193 3.29 3.25 -14.81
CA GLY A 193 3.04 4.66 -14.54
C GLY A 193 2.67 5.48 -15.77
N PRO A 194 2.46 6.78 -15.59
CA PRO A 194 2.12 7.70 -16.67
C PRO A 194 3.35 8.02 -17.54
N GLU A 195 3.14 8.15 -18.86
CA GLU A 195 4.20 8.57 -19.79
C GLU A 195 4.79 9.94 -19.43
N SER A 196 3.97 10.84 -18.85
CA SER A 196 4.44 12.14 -18.39
C SER A 196 5.57 12.09 -17.35
N PHE A 197 5.76 10.96 -16.64
CA PHE A 197 6.91 10.79 -15.76
C PHE A 197 8.19 10.56 -16.55
N VAL A 198 8.11 9.82 -17.66
CA VAL A 198 9.22 9.64 -18.59
C VAL A 198 9.67 11.00 -19.16
N ASP A 199 8.71 11.83 -19.58
CA ASP A 199 9.01 13.18 -20.08
C ASP A 199 9.77 14.00 -19.02
N ARG A 200 9.35 13.93 -17.75
CA ARG A 200 10.04 14.62 -16.65
C ARG A 200 11.45 14.12 -16.39
N LEU A 201 11.68 12.82 -16.51
CA LEU A 201 13.04 12.27 -16.40
C LEU A 201 13.91 12.78 -17.55
N CYS A 202 13.38 12.83 -18.77
CA CYS A 202 14.08 13.40 -19.93
C CYS A 202 14.37 14.89 -19.74
N GLU A 203 13.41 15.68 -19.24
CA GLU A 203 13.58 17.10 -18.89
C GLU A 203 14.67 17.31 -17.82
N ALA A 204 14.80 16.36 -16.88
CA ALA A 204 15.87 16.35 -15.87
C ALA A 204 17.23 15.87 -16.38
N GLY A 205 17.33 15.53 -17.68
CA GLY A 205 18.58 15.15 -18.34
C GLY A 205 18.88 13.64 -18.33
N HIS A 206 17.91 12.80 -17.96
CA HIS A 206 18.06 11.36 -17.99
C HIS A 206 17.62 10.76 -19.32
N GLU A 207 18.29 9.70 -19.75
CA GLU A 207 17.83 8.87 -20.87
C GLU A 207 16.77 7.90 -20.37
N ALA A 208 15.47 8.20 -20.64
CA ALA A 208 14.33 7.46 -20.10
C ALA A 208 13.31 7.07 -21.18
N TYR A 209 12.70 5.90 -21.00
CA TYR A 209 11.76 5.30 -21.94
C TYR A 209 10.61 4.59 -21.23
N PRO A 210 9.38 4.55 -21.80
CA PRO A 210 8.34 3.70 -21.29
C PRO A 210 8.63 2.24 -21.65
N LEU A 211 8.51 1.33 -20.70
CA LEU A 211 8.60 -0.12 -20.95
C LEU A 211 7.22 -0.67 -21.29
N GLY A 212 6.83 -0.65 -22.56
CA GLY A 212 5.52 -1.11 -23.03
C GLY A 212 5.61 -2.03 -24.25
N ARG A 213 4.48 -2.70 -24.60
CA ARG A 213 4.41 -3.62 -25.76
C ARG A 213 4.82 -2.98 -27.11
N ALA A 214 4.68 -1.67 -27.27
CA ALA A 214 5.04 -0.96 -28.49
C ALA A 214 6.57 -0.88 -28.70
N TRP A 215 7.36 -0.95 -27.64
CA TRP A 215 8.83 -0.89 -27.70
C TRP A 215 9.46 -2.21 -28.11
N GLN A 216 8.87 -3.35 -27.74
CA GLN A 216 9.37 -4.68 -28.16
C GLN A 216 9.37 -4.85 -29.69
N LYS A 217 8.59 -4.07 -30.45
CA LYS A 217 8.58 -4.11 -31.92
C LYS A 217 9.74 -3.35 -32.59
N ARG A 218 10.53 -2.57 -31.84
CA ARG A 218 11.65 -1.77 -32.37
C ARG A 218 13.04 -2.33 -32.04
N LEU A 219 13.10 -3.41 -31.27
CA LEU A 219 14.36 -4.08 -30.92
C LEU A 219 14.76 -5.20 -31.89
N PHE A 220 13.96 -5.43 -32.97
CA PHE A 220 14.24 -6.36 -34.06
C PHE A 220 13.99 -5.70 -35.41
#